data_5f5e589a55302f9523e8bb3327c2aee8
#
_entry.id   5f5e589a55302f9523e8bb3327c2aee8
#
_cell.length_a   1.000
_cell.length_b   1.000
_cell.length_c   1.000
_cell.angle_alpha   90.00
_cell.angle_beta   90.00
_cell.angle_gamma   90.00
#
_symmetry.space_group_name_H-M   'P 1'
#
loop_
_entity.id
_entity.type
_entity.pdbx_description
1 polymer ?
#
loop_
_entity_poly.entity_id
_entity_poly.type
_entity_poly.pdbx_seq_one_letter_code
_entity_poly.pdbx_strand_id
1 'polypeptide(L)'
;MSSTATVGTTACLWLHEHMTGIRGDGSRGARLLLLLAMTTVLTGCSLASPIPLGAGPTPTPTPTPTAACPQIEGVDLPPDCAPYDPDKAMAENDRYRDRMDLPDESRDAAEDAAVPVRTALETMRTAGDVSVEAVEDAISGTGLAGIQTQGDARSVAFGVAAPEGGCIFGQVSAEQLTVEVGGYIMDGGCLPAEGH
;
A
#
# COMPACT_ATOMS: atom_id res chain seq x y z
N MET A 1 -22.58 15.19 45.96
CA MET A 1 -23.46 15.58 44.84
C MET A 1 -22.99 14.79 43.63
N SER A 2 -23.70 13.67 43.39
CA SER A 2 -23.37 12.72 42.35
C SER A 2 -24.06 13.15 41.05
N SER A 3 -23.33 13.20 39.94
CA SER A 3 -23.91 13.31 38.60
C SER A 3 -23.49 12.08 37.78
N THR A 4 -24.43 11.21 37.59
CA THR A 4 -24.38 10.06 36.70
C THR A 4 -24.59 10.52 35.25
N ALA A 5 -23.60 10.27 34.38
CA ALA A 5 -23.71 10.48 32.94
C ALA A 5 -24.21 9.20 32.27
N THR A 6 -25.37 9.29 31.67
CA THR A 6 -26.04 8.25 30.87
C THR A 6 -25.39 8.22 29.48
N VAL A 7 -24.74 7.12 29.12
CA VAL A 7 -24.23 6.87 27.77
C VAL A 7 -25.37 6.33 26.92
N GLY A 8 -25.79 7.14 25.93
CA GLY A 8 -26.83 6.80 24.98
C GLY A 8 -26.36 5.80 23.91
N THR A 9 -27.02 4.65 23.92
CA THR A 9 -26.95 3.60 22.89
C THR A 9 -27.83 4.01 21.71
N THR A 10 -27.24 4.59 20.65
CA THR A 10 -27.96 4.88 19.40
C THR A 10 -27.03 4.85 18.20
N ALA A 11 -26.57 3.67 17.82
CA ALA A 11 -25.80 3.48 16.59
C ALA A 11 -25.93 2.05 16.02
N CYS A 12 -27.17 1.55 15.84
CA CYS A 12 -27.37 0.25 15.18
C CYS A 12 -28.67 0.16 14.37
N LEU A 13 -29.13 1.24 13.73
CA LEU A 13 -30.41 1.20 12.99
C LEU A 13 -30.37 1.84 11.59
N TRP A 14 -29.22 1.85 10.90
CA TRP A 14 -29.13 2.49 9.56
C TRP A 14 -28.59 1.56 8.44
N LEU A 15 -28.73 0.24 8.59
CA LEU A 15 -28.20 -0.72 7.59
C LEU A 15 -29.26 -1.70 7.05
N HIS A 16 -30.57 -1.34 7.02
CA HIS A 16 -31.57 -2.31 6.59
C HIS A 16 -32.58 -1.83 5.55
N GLU A 17 -32.34 -0.81 4.76
CA GLU A 17 -33.34 -0.31 3.79
C GLU A 17 -32.89 -0.11 2.33
N HIS A 18 -31.88 -0.81 1.83
CA HIS A 18 -31.56 -0.75 0.39
C HIS A 18 -31.29 -2.11 -0.27
N MET A 19 -32.10 -3.14 0.08
CA MET A 19 -32.09 -4.40 -0.66
C MET A 19 -33.49 -4.91 -0.99
N THR A 20 -34.30 -4.12 -1.69
CA THR A 20 -35.51 -4.63 -2.34
C THR A 20 -35.63 -4.05 -3.75
N GLY A 21 -35.22 -4.79 -4.76
CA GLY A 21 -35.43 -4.37 -6.13
C GLY A 21 -34.72 -5.19 -7.20
N ILE A 22 -34.68 -6.51 -7.08
CA ILE A 22 -34.44 -7.35 -8.27
C ILE A 22 -35.56 -8.37 -8.37
N ARG A 23 -36.58 -7.99 -9.11
CA ARG A 23 -37.54 -8.92 -9.70
C ARG A 23 -36.89 -9.57 -10.89
N GLY A 24 -36.49 -10.82 -10.74
CA GLY A 24 -36.03 -11.73 -11.80
C GLY A 24 -36.81 -13.04 -11.66
N ASP A 25 -37.90 -13.15 -12.43
CA ASP A 25 -38.70 -14.35 -12.64
C ASP A 25 -37.81 -15.39 -13.36
N GLY A 26 -37.74 -16.62 -12.85
CA GLY A 26 -37.11 -17.68 -13.64
C GLY A 26 -36.49 -18.83 -12.84
N SER A 27 -37.19 -19.93 -12.87
CA SER A 27 -36.71 -21.30 -12.65
C SER A 27 -36.62 -21.82 -11.20
N ARG A 28 -37.71 -22.43 -10.82
CA ARG A 28 -37.82 -23.33 -9.65
C ARG A 28 -36.98 -24.60 -9.76
N GLY A 29 -36.25 -24.80 -10.86
CA GLY A 29 -35.44 -25.99 -11.13
C GLY A 29 -34.02 -25.96 -10.57
N ALA A 30 -33.42 -24.79 -10.34
CA ALA A 30 -32.02 -24.68 -9.92
C ALA A 30 -31.77 -24.81 -8.42
N ARG A 31 -32.79 -24.68 -7.58
CA ARG A 31 -32.64 -24.78 -6.12
C ARG A 31 -32.62 -26.21 -5.59
N LEU A 32 -33.13 -27.18 -6.35
CA LEU A 32 -33.14 -28.58 -5.92
C LEU A 32 -31.83 -29.30 -6.18
N LEU A 33 -31.03 -28.85 -7.12
CA LEU A 33 -29.72 -29.46 -7.46
C LEU A 33 -28.58 -28.98 -6.53
N LEU A 34 -28.72 -27.82 -5.88
CA LEU A 34 -27.69 -27.27 -4.99
C LEU A 34 -27.70 -27.87 -3.59
N LEU A 35 -28.83 -28.48 -3.15
CA LEU A 35 -28.96 -29.14 -1.85
C LEU A 35 -28.49 -30.61 -1.85
N LEU A 36 -28.29 -31.22 -3.01
CA LEU A 36 -27.82 -32.62 -3.12
C LEU A 36 -26.29 -32.73 -3.22
N ALA A 37 -25.58 -31.62 -3.45
CA ALA A 37 -24.11 -31.61 -3.60
C ALA A 37 -23.35 -31.39 -2.28
N MET A 38 -24.03 -31.10 -1.19
CA MET A 38 -23.34 -30.78 0.08
C MET A 38 -23.26 -31.93 1.11
N THR A 39 -23.68 -33.15 0.77
CA THR A 39 -23.74 -34.25 1.74
C THR A 39 -22.67 -35.34 1.55
N THR A 40 -21.68 -35.19 0.71
CA THR A 40 -20.70 -36.26 0.42
C THR A 40 -19.25 -35.99 0.78
N VAL A 41 -18.92 -34.99 1.59
CA VAL A 41 -17.49 -34.69 1.94
C VAL A 41 -17.20 -34.80 3.42
N LEU A 42 -17.81 -35.80 4.12
CA LEU A 42 -17.49 -36.09 5.52
C LEU A 42 -17.27 -37.58 5.73
N THR A 43 -16.41 -38.20 4.93
CA THR A 43 -15.90 -39.56 5.27
C THR A 43 -14.40 -39.60 5.06
N GLY A 44 -13.70 -39.59 6.19
CA GLY A 44 -12.53 -40.41 6.38
C GLY A 44 -11.21 -39.95 5.86
N CYS A 45 -10.33 -39.53 6.76
CA CYS A 45 -8.92 -39.87 6.67
C CYS A 45 -8.35 -40.08 8.06
N SER A 46 -8.54 -41.27 8.59
CA SER A 46 -7.62 -41.81 9.60
C SER A 46 -6.43 -42.39 8.84
N LEU A 47 -5.47 -41.55 8.50
CA LEU A 47 -4.16 -42.01 8.05
C LEU A 47 -3.30 -42.26 9.28
N ALA A 48 -3.15 -43.56 9.64
CA ALA A 48 -2.12 -43.98 10.54
C ALA A 48 -0.77 -43.48 10.02
N SER A 49 -0.17 -42.55 10.72
CA SER A 49 1.20 -42.09 10.44
C SER A 49 2.16 -43.24 10.70
N PRO A 50 2.99 -43.66 9.72
CA PRO A 50 4.07 -44.60 10.04
C PRO A 50 5.06 -43.87 10.95
N ILE A 51 5.36 -44.52 12.10
CA ILE A 51 6.41 -44.07 13.02
C ILE A 51 7.75 -44.23 12.27
N PRO A 52 8.50 -43.17 11.94
CA PRO A 52 9.82 -43.31 11.39
C PRO A 52 10.76 -43.75 12.51
N LEU A 53 11.15 -45.02 12.50
CA LEU A 53 12.29 -45.51 13.25
C LEU A 53 13.57 -44.95 12.63
N GLY A 54 14.22 -44.01 13.30
CA GLY A 54 15.53 -43.51 12.92
C GLY A 54 15.59 -42.03 12.63
N ALA A 55 15.15 -41.18 13.54
CA ALA A 55 15.54 -39.80 13.52
C ALA A 55 16.99 -39.66 14.01
N GLY A 56 17.94 -39.54 13.08
CA GLY A 56 19.25 -39.00 13.40
C GLY A 56 19.09 -37.61 14.00
N PRO A 57 20.10 -37.08 14.70
CA PRO A 57 20.01 -35.74 15.28
C PRO A 57 19.66 -34.75 14.20
N THR A 58 18.43 -34.21 14.27
CA THR A 58 18.00 -33.12 13.40
C THR A 58 18.96 -31.95 13.64
N PRO A 59 19.66 -31.41 12.62
CA PRO A 59 20.50 -30.25 12.82
C PRO A 59 19.61 -29.14 13.40
N THR A 60 20.00 -28.67 14.58
CA THR A 60 19.37 -27.50 15.19
C THR A 60 19.55 -26.34 14.22
N PRO A 61 18.46 -25.69 13.78
CA PRO A 61 18.61 -24.54 12.88
C PRO A 61 19.49 -23.50 13.58
N THR A 62 20.56 -23.09 12.92
CA THR A 62 21.37 -21.98 13.39
C THR A 62 20.48 -20.73 13.43
N PRO A 63 20.38 -20.04 14.56
CA PRO A 63 19.58 -18.84 14.63
C PRO A 63 20.09 -17.82 13.59
N THR A 64 19.16 -17.30 12.78
CA THR A 64 19.48 -16.21 11.87
C THR A 64 19.68 -14.96 12.72
N PRO A 65 20.81 -14.24 12.60
CA PRO A 65 21.03 -13.00 13.31
C PRO A 65 19.89 -12.00 13.01
N THR A 66 19.28 -11.45 14.05
CA THR A 66 18.12 -10.54 13.93
C THR A 66 18.46 -9.08 14.24
N ALA A 67 19.65 -8.81 14.79
CA ALA A 67 20.11 -7.48 15.14
C ALA A 67 21.58 -7.28 14.79
N ALA A 68 21.94 -6.07 14.36
CA ALA A 68 23.33 -5.66 14.25
C ALA A 68 23.87 -5.31 15.64
N CYS A 69 25.03 -5.87 16.01
CA CYS A 69 25.69 -5.58 17.27
C CYS A 69 26.98 -4.80 17.04
N PRO A 70 27.37 -3.94 18.00
CA PRO A 70 28.67 -3.27 17.95
C PRO A 70 29.81 -4.27 17.88
N GLN A 71 30.74 -4.09 16.95
CA GLN A 71 31.93 -4.91 16.82
C GLN A 71 33.01 -4.38 17.76
N ILE A 72 33.57 -5.26 18.58
CA ILE A 72 34.73 -4.96 19.44
C ILE A 72 35.89 -5.76 18.89
N GLU A 73 37.03 -5.09 18.62
CA GLU A 73 38.19 -5.73 18.09
C GLU A 73 38.71 -6.87 19.00
N GLY A 74 38.90 -8.05 18.42
CA GLY A 74 39.33 -9.25 19.13
C GLY A 74 38.27 -10.01 19.93
N VAL A 75 36.99 -9.65 19.78
CA VAL A 75 35.86 -10.33 20.42
C VAL A 75 34.93 -10.90 19.34
N ASP A 76 34.65 -12.21 19.44
CA ASP A 76 33.66 -12.83 18.54
C ASP A 76 32.24 -12.32 18.85
N LEU A 77 31.47 -12.08 17.80
CA LEU A 77 30.07 -11.68 17.94
C LEU A 77 29.24 -12.84 18.52
N PRO A 78 28.26 -12.57 19.41
CA PRO A 78 27.26 -13.53 19.78
C PRO A 78 26.51 -14.13 18.59
N PRO A 79 26.03 -15.38 18.66
CA PRO A 79 25.42 -16.09 17.52
C PRO A 79 24.10 -15.45 17.02
N ASP A 80 23.49 -14.61 17.81
CA ASP A 80 22.29 -13.84 17.51
C ASP A 80 22.58 -12.44 16.95
N CYS A 81 23.87 -12.08 16.84
CA CYS A 81 24.32 -10.79 16.32
C CYS A 81 24.87 -10.92 14.90
N ALA A 82 24.49 -10.01 14.02
CA ALA A 82 25.14 -9.80 12.73
C ALA A 82 26.25 -8.72 12.84
N PRO A 83 27.31 -8.80 12.04
CA PRO A 83 28.22 -7.67 11.87
C PRO A 83 27.44 -6.42 11.42
N TYR A 84 27.81 -5.27 11.95
CA TYR A 84 27.25 -4.00 11.48
C TYR A 84 27.70 -3.74 10.04
N ASP A 85 26.74 -3.61 9.16
CA ASP A 85 26.94 -3.25 7.75
C ASP A 85 26.35 -1.85 7.54
N PRO A 86 27.20 -0.83 7.34
CA PRO A 86 26.73 0.54 7.16
C PRO A 86 25.91 0.74 5.89
N ASP A 87 26.23 0.02 4.81
CA ASP A 87 25.51 0.15 3.54
C ASP A 87 24.09 -0.44 3.68
N LYS A 88 23.96 -1.57 4.38
CA LYS A 88 22.66 -2.16 4.69
C LYS A 88 21.86 -1.26 5.63
N ALA A 89 22.48 -0.67 6.64
CA ALA A 89 21.79 0.24 7.55
C ALA A 89 21.30 1.50 6.82
N MET A 90 22.07 2.03 5.88
CA MET A 90 21.64 3.14 5.03
C MET A 90 20.49 2.74 4.12
N ALA A 91 20.56 1.58 3.47
CA ALA A 91 19.48 1.08 2.63
C ALA A 91 18.18 0.86 3.43
N GLU A 92 18.28 0.36 4.68
CA GLU A 92 17.11 0.22 5.55
C GLU A 92 16.52 1.57 5.96
N ASN A 93 17.36 2.60 6.17
CA ASN A 93 16.89 3.95 6.45
C ASN A 93 16.15 4.56 5.24
N ASP A 94 16.52 4.21 4.01
CA ASP A 94 15.89 4.71 2.80
C ASP A 94 14.56 4.00 2.46
N ARG A 95 14.25 2.88 3.11
CA ARG A 95 13.04 2.09 2.85
C ARG A 95 11.72 2.84 3.04
N TYR A 96 11.71 3.92 3.80
CA TYR A 96 10.51 4.76 3.91
C TYR A 96 10.07 5.35 2.56
N ARG A 97 10.97 5.40 1.59
CA ARG A 97 10.69 5.84 0.20
C ARG A 97 10.16 4.72 -0.68
N ASP A 98 10.25 3.46 -0.23
CA ASP A 98 9.74 2.32 -1.00
C ASP A 98 8.23 2.47 -1.19
N ARG A 99 7.78 2.16 -2.39
CA ARG A 99 6.35 2.22 -2.71
C ARG A 99 5.71 0.87 -2.49
N MET A 100 4.51 0.90 -1.94
CA MET A 100 3.67 -0.29 -1.83
C MET A 100 3.24 -0.76 -3.21
N ASP A 101 2.95 -2.06 -3.33
CA ASP A 101 2.38 -2.62 -4.54
C ASP A 101 1.02 -1.98 -4.83
N LEU A 102 0.76 -1.69 -6.10
CA LEU A 102 -0.50 -1.14 -6.57
C LEU A 102 -1.27 -2.22 -7.34
N PRO A 103 -2.49 -2.57 -6.92
CA PRO A 103 -3.34 -3.51 -7.67
C PRO A 103 -3.60 -3.04 -9.10
N ASP A 104 -3.76 -3.96 -10.04
CA ASP A 104 -3.89 -3.65 -11.47
C ASP A 104 -5.07 -2.71 -11.75
N GLU A 105 -6.23 -2.94 -11.12
CA GLU A 105 -7.41 -2.07 -11.26
C GLU A 105 -7.14 -0.62 -10.81
N SER A 106 -6.47 -0.44 -9.66
CA SER A 106 -6.07 0.89 -9.18
C SER A 106 -4.99 1.51 -10.07
N ARG A 107 -4.12 0.68 -10.67
CA ARG A 107 -3.11 1.14 -11.62
C ARG A 107 -3.73 1.72 -12.86
N ASP A 108 -4.68 1.01 -13.48
CA ASP A 108 -5.37 1.46 -14.69
C ASP A 108 -6.09 2.80 -14.44
N ALA A 109 -6.81 2.93 -13.31
CA ALA A 109 -7.48 4.17 -12.94
C ALA A 109 -6.50 5.33 -12.70
N ALA A 110 -5.35 5.05 -12.10
CA ALA A 110 -4.32 6.05 -11.87
C ALA A 110 -3.60 6.47 -13.16
N GLU A 111 -3.37 5.54 -14.09
CA GLU A 111 -2.80 5.83 -15.41
C GLU A 111 -3.74 6.72 -16.23
N ASP A 112 -5.04 6.45 -16.22
CA ASP A 112 -6.05 7.29 -16.86
C ASP A 112 -6.06 8.72 -16.27
N ALA A 113 -6.01 8.82 -14.94
CA ALA A 113 -5.96 10.11 -14.24
C ALA A 113 -4.63 10.84 -14.44
N ALA A 114 -3.53 10.16 -14.72
CA ALA A 114 -2.23 10.76 -15.00
C ALA A 114 -2.17 11.50 -16.35
N VAL A 115 -3.04 11.15 -17.30
CA VAL A 115 -3.07 11.79 -18.63
C VAL A 115 -3.36 13.29 -18.54
N PRO A 116 -4.47 13.75 -17.91
CA PRO A 116 -4.74 15.18 -17.74
C PRO A 116 -3.68 15.88 -16.89
N VAL A 117 -3.12 15.23 -15.86
CA VAL A 117 -2.03 15.79 -15.04
C VAL A 117 -0.81 16.08 -15.90
N ARG A 118 -0.37 15.12 -16.71
CA ARG A 118 0.76 15.30 -17.63
C ARG A 118 0.52 16.44 -18.61
N THR A 119 -0.68 16.53 -19.17
CA THR A 119 -1.05 17.59 -20.11
C THR A 119 -1.02 18.96 -19.47
N ALA A 120 -1.56 19.10 -18.26
CA ALA A 120 -1.57 20.37 -17.53
C ALA A 120 -0.14 20.83 -17.16
N LEU A 121 0.67 19.93 -16.63
CA LEU A 121 2.06 20.21 -16.26
C LEU A 121 2.93 20.54 -17.49
N GLU A 122 2.74 19.85 -18.62
CA GLU A 122 3.46 20.14 -19.85
C GLU A 122 3.07 21.52 -20.41
N THR A 123 1.80 21.88 -20.33
CA THR A 123 1.32 23.21 -20.75
C THR A 123 1.95 24.31 -19.89
N MET A 124 1.94 24.15 -18.57
CA MET A 124 2.58 25.04 -17.62
C MET A 124 4.10 25.15 -17.89
N ARG A 125 4.79 24.04 -18.04
CA ARG A 125 6.22 23.97 -18.32
C ARG A 125 6.60 24.70 -19.60
N THR A 126 5.85 24.50 -20.67
CA THR A 126 6.11 25.17 -21.97
C THR A 126 5.79 26.65 -21.92
N ALA A 127 4.93 27.13 -21.04
CA ALA A 127 4.72 28.55 -20.75
C ALA A 127 5.90 29.18 -19.97
N GLY A 128 6.82 28.35 -19.42
CA GLY A 128 7.99 28.82 -18.69
C GLY A 128 7.70 29.17 -17.23
N ASP A 129 6.55 28.74 -16.69
CA ASP A 129 6.13 29.01 -15.33
C ASP A 129 6.30 27.77 -14.46
N VAL A 130 7.54 27.48 -14.04
CA VAL A 130 7.84 26.38 -13.14
C VAL A 130 8.01 26.92 -11.72
N SER A 131 6.98 26.74 -10.91
CA SER A 131 6.97 27.09 -9.49
C SER A 131 6.11 26.09 -8.71
N VAL A 132 6.28 26.00 -7.40
CA VAL A 132 5.46 25.16 -6.53
C VAL A 132 3.97 25.50 -6.71
N GLU A 133 3.63 26.79 -6.67
CA GLU A 133 2.27 27.29 -6.79
C GLU A 133 1.66 26.95 -8.17
N ALA A 134 2.41 27.15 -9.26
CA ALA A 134 1.94 26.82 -10.60
C ALA A 134 1.70 25.32 -10.80
N VAL A 135 2.53 24.47 -10.19
CA VAL A 135 2.35 23.00 -10.20
C VAL A 135 1.09 22.61 -9.44
N GLU A 136 0.86 23.18 -8.27
CA GLU A 136 -0.35 22.93 -7.47
C GLU A 136 -1.62 23.36 -8.21
N ASP A 137 -1.61 24.55 -8.80
CA ASP A 137 -2.73 25.05 -9.60
C ASP A 137 -3.00 24.18 -10.84
N ALA A 138 -1.96 23.77 -11.55
CA ALA A 138 -2.09 22.92 -12.73
C ALA A 138 -2.70 21.55 -12.39
N ILE A 139 -2.25 20.91 -11.30
CA ILE A 139 -2.79 19.62 -10.86
C ILE A 139 -4.21 19.79 -10.30
N SER A 140 -4.44 20.82 -9.48
CA SER A 140 -5.76 21.13 -8.92
C SER A 140 -6.82 21.34 -10.02
N GLY A 141 -6.42 21.97 -11.14
CA GLY A 141 -7.25 22.14 -12.31
C GLY A 141 -7.73 20.84 -12.97
N THR A 142 -7.10 19.71 -12.69
CA THR A 142 -7.54 18.38 -13.16
C THR A 142 -8.63 17.76 -12.30
N GLY A 143 -8.98 18.38 -11.17
CA GLY A 143 -9.98 17.91 -10.22
C GLY A 143 -9.43 16.97 -9.16
N LEU A 144 -8.12 16.72 -9.13
CA LEU A 144 -7.46 15.93 -8.08
C LEU A 144 -7.20 16.79 -6.84
N ALA A 145 -7.16 16.15 -5.66
CA ALA A 145 -6.98 16.79 -4.37
C ALA A 145 -5.89 16.09 -3.55
N GLY A 146 -5.43 16.75 -2.48
CA GLY A 146 -4.37 16.20 -1.63
C GLY A 146 -2.99 16.23 -2.31
N ILE A 147 -2.73 17.33 -3.04
CA ILE A 147 -1.47 17.54 -3.75
C ILE A 147 -0.36 17.78 -2.73
N GLN A 148 0.76 17.12 -2.94
CA GLN A 148 2.02 17.31 -2.21
C GLN A 148 3.05 17.86 -3.19
N THR A 149 3.78 18.89 -2.81
CA THR A 149 4.82 19.50 -3.63
C THR A 149 6.06 19.76 -2.80
N GLN A 150 7.23 19.62 -3.41
CA GLN A 150 8.52 19.88 -2.79
C GLN A 150 9.49 20.45 -3.84
N GLY A 151 10.30 21.40 -3.44
CA GLY A 151 11.32 21.94 -4.33
C GLY A 151 11.29 23.46 -4.48
N ASP A 152 11.80 23.94 -5.58
CA ASP A 152 11.94 25.39 -5.88
C ASP A 152 11.69 25.67 -7.38
N ALA A 153 11.89 26.92 -7.81
CA ALA A 153 11.70 27.35 -9.21
C ALA A 153 12.60 26.63 -10.24
N ARG A 154 13.57 25.84 -9.83
CA ARG A 154 14.41 25.03 -10.73
C ARG A 154 13.79 23.67 -10.98
N SER A 155 13.19 23.11 -9.94
CA SER A 155 12.60 21.78 -10.03
C SER A 155 11.61 21.57 -8.89
N VAL A 156 10.41 21.13 -9.23
CA VAL A 156 9.34 20.82 -8.30
C VAL A 156 9.00 19.33 -8.42
N ALA A 157 9.17 18.59 -7.33
CA ALA A 157 8.60 17.27 -7.17
C ALA A 157 7.13 17.40 -6.77
N PHE A 158 6.28 16.53 -7.29
CA PHE A 158 4.86 16.52 -6.97
C PHE A 158 4.36 15.09 -6.73
N GLY A 159 3.34 14.99 -5.91
CA GLY A 159 2.61 13.76 -5.67
C GLY A 159 1.16 14.06 -5.34
N VAL A 160 0.23 13.28 -5.88
CA VAL A 160 -1.20 13.41 -5.63
C VAL A 160 -1.84 12.04 -5.56
N ALA A 161 -2.81 11.88 -4.66
CA ALA A 161 -3.57 10.63 -4.56
C ALA A 161 -4.38 10.41 -5.84
N ALA A 162 -4.26 9.21 -6.41
CA ALA A 162 -5.03 8.81 -7.57
C ALA A 162 -6.43 8.31 -7.16
N PRO A 163 -7.43 8.37 -8.06
CA PRO A 163 -8.70 7.69 -7.86
C PRO A 163 -8.49 6.19 -7.61
N GLU A 164 -9.32 5.59 -6.77
CA GLU A 164 -9.29 4.15 -6.43
C GLU A 164 -7.98 3.67 -5.77
N GLY A 165 -7.15 4.60 -5.29
CA GLY A 165 -5.91 4.33 -4.57
C GLY A 165 -4.66 4.52 -5.41
N GLY A 166 -3.51 4.56 -4.72
CA GLY A 166 -2.21 4.84 -5.32
C GLY A 166 -1.91 6.32 -5.49
N CYS A 167 -0.83 6.59 -6.21
CA CYS A 167 -0.26 7.91 -6.40
C CYS A 167 0.06 8.18 -7.87
N ILE A 168 -0.15 9.40 -8.29
CA ILE A 168 0.48 10.00 -9.47
C ILE A 168 1.57 10.91 -8.93
N PHE A 169 2.80 10.73 -9.37
CA PHE A 169 3.94 11.47 -8.82
C PHE A 169 4.99 11.71 -9.90
N GLY A 170 5.90 12.61 -9.62
CA GLY A 170 6.98 12.92 -10.56
C GLY A 170 7.70 14.20 -10.21
N GLN A 171 8.32 14.76 -11.23
CA GLN A 171 9.11 15.97 -11.11
C GLN A 171 8.96 16.80 -12.39
N VAL A 172 8.93 18.11 -12.24
CA VAL A 172 8.92 19.07 -13.33
C VAL A 172 10.03 20.10 -13.15
N SER A 173 10.76 20.36 -14.23
CA SER A 173 11.73 21.45 -14.38
C SER A 173 11.51 22.12 -15.73
N ALA A 174 12.28 23.16 -16.05
CA ALA A 174 12.21 23.78 -17.37
C ALA A 174 12.56 22.80 -18.50
N GLU A 175 13.47 21.85 -18.23
CA GLU A 175 14.02 20.91 -19.23
C GLU A 175 13.27 19.60 -19.28
N GLN A 176 12.67 19.16 -18.16
CA GLN A 176 12.16 17.79 -18.03
C GLN A 176 10.84 17.74 -17.24
N LEU A 177 9.96 16.86 -17.68
CA LEU A 177 8.77 16.43 -16.95
C LEU A 177 8.77 14.91 -16.85
N THR A 178 8.65 14.37 -15.63
CA THR A 178 8.34 12.98 -15.36
C THR A 178 6.98 12.88 -14.69
N VAL A 179 6.16 11.93 -15.10
CA VAL A 179 4.87 11.59 -14.47
C VAL A 179 4.76 10.08 -14.41
N GLU A 180 4.71 9.56 -13.23
CA GLU A 180 4.70 8.13 -12.92
C GLU A 180 3.48 7.77 -12.07
N VAL A 181 3.13 6.49 -12.08
CA VAL A 181 2.04 5.91 -11.26
C VAL A 181 2.62 4.82 -10.38
N GLY A 182 2.17 4.74 -9.15
CA GLY A 182 2.61 3.70 -8.21
C GLY A 182 1.82 3.70 -6.92
N GLY A 183 2.15 2.81 -5.99
CA GLY A 183 1.54 2.79 -4.66
C GLY A 183 1.97 3.96 -3.79
N TYR A 184 1.34 4.09 -2.63
CA TYR A 184 1.79 4.99 -1.59
C TYR A 184 3.18 4.57 -1.10
N ILE A 185 3.98 5.52 -0.64
CA ILE A 185 5.21 5.21 0.08
C ILE A 185 4.90 4.70 1.49
N MET A 186 5.88 4.09 2.14
CA MET A 186 5.70 3.51 3.48
C MET A 186 5.27 4.53 4.53
N ASP A 187 5.59 5.79 4.36
CA ASP A 187 5.13 6.92 5.20
C ASP A 187 3.66 7.32 4.98
N GLY A 188 2.97 6.69 4.02
CA GLY A 188 1.54 6.90 3.75
C GLY A 188 1.21 8.08 2.84
N GLY A 189 2.20 8.72 2.20
CA GLY A 189 2.03 9.80 1.22
C GLY A 189 2.35 9.39 -0.20
N CYS A 190 2.28 10.36 -1.11
CA CYS A 190 2.77 10.23 -2.47
C CYS A 190 4.20 10.75 -2.67
N LEU A 191 4.65 11.63 -1.78
CA LEU A 191 6.04 12.09 -1.66
C LEU A 191 6.57 11.81 -0.25
N PRO A 192 7.89 11.59 -0.10
CA PRO A 192 8.51 11.52 1.22
C PRO A 192 8.32 12.84 1.98
N ALA A 193 8.13 12.77 3.29
CA ALA A 193 8.08 13.97 4.12
C ALA A 193 9.42 14.72 4.05
N GLU A 194 9.37 16.05 4.11
CA GLU A 194 10.57 16.87 4.19
C GLU A 194 11.30 16.65 5.52
N GLY A 195 12.62 16.51 5.47
CA GLY A 195 13.47 16.43 6.67
C GLY A 195 13.87 15.03 7.11
N HIS A 196 13.67 14.01 6.29
CA HIS A 196 14.23 12.66 6.48
C HIS A 196 15.58 12.50 5.82
#